data_51957656bef0999d63657ad1e8736b4d
#
_entry.id   51957656bef0999d63657ad1e8736b4d
#
_cell.length_a   1.000
_cell.length_b   1.000
_cell.length_c   1.000
_cell.angle_alpha   90.00
_cell.angle_beta   90.00
_cell.angle_gamma   90.00
#
_symmetry.space_group_name_H-M   'P 1'
#
loop_
_entity.id
_entity.type
_entity.pdbx_description
1 polymer ?
#
loop_
_entity_poly.entity_id
_entity_poly.type
_entity_poly.pdbx_seq_one_letter_code
_entity_poly.pdbx_strand_id
1 'polypeptide(L)'
;QIVLTQSPAIMSASLGEEITLTCSATSSVSYMHWSQQKSGTSPKLLIYTTSNLASGVPSRFSGSGSGTFYSLTISSVEAEDAADYYCHQWTTYPWTFGGGTKLEIK
;
A
#
# COMPACT_ATOMS: atom_id res chain seq x y z
N GLN A 1 -8.42 -6.40 -18.32
CA GLN A 1 -7.52 -6.51 -17.17
C GLN A 1 -7.31 -5.14 -16.54
N ILE A 2 -7.43 -5.07 -15.23
CA ILE A 2 -7.25 -3.82 -14.51
C ILE A 2 -5.76 -3.64 -14.21
N VAL A 3 -5.20 -2.50 -14.64
CA VAL A 3 -3.80 -2.18 -14.35
C VAL A 3 -3.75 -1.22 -13.18
N LEU A 4 -2.89 -1.51 -12.20
CA LEU A 4 -2.72 -0.68 -11.01
C LEU A 4 -1.40 0.07 -11.12
N THR A 5 -1.43 1.37 -10.93
CA THR A 5 -0.25 2.24 -10.99
C THR A 5 -0.03 2.87 -9.62
N GLN A 6 1.15 2.65 -9.07
CA GLN A 6 1.51 3.20 -7.75
C GLN A 6 2.42 4.39 -7.90
N SER A 7 2.26 5.34 -7.00
CA SER A 7 3.05 6.56 -7.00
C SER A 7 3.31 6.99 -5.56
N PRO A 8 4.51 7.45 -5.25
CA PRO A 8 5.71 7.44 -6.11
C PRO A 8 6.34 6.05 -6.16
N ALA A 9 7.30 5.84 -7.09
CA ALA A 9 8.00 4.56 -7.17
C ALA A 9 8.96 4.38 -6.01
N ILE A 10 9.61 5.47 -5.59
CA ILE A 10 10.54 5.48 -4.47
C ILE A 10 10.22 6.70 -3.62
N MET A 11 10.19 6.51 -2.30
CA MET A 11 9.91 7.59 -1.37
C MET A 11 10.88 7.52 -0.20
N SER A 12 11.45 8.69 0.17
CA SER A 12 12.29 8.80 1.37
C SER A 12 11.53 9.57 2.43
N ALA A 13 11.59 9.11 3.66
CA ALA A 13 10.89 9.74 4.76
C ALA A 13 11.78 9.80 5.99
N SER A 14 11.56 10.82 6.82
CA SER A 14 12.23 10.95 8.11
C SER A 14 11.36 10.31 9.20
N LEU A 15 11.99 9.85 10.26
CA LEU A 15 11.25 9.28 11.40
C LEU A 15 10.22 10.28 11.91
N GLY A 16 9.01 9.81 12.17
CA GLY A 16 7.93 10.64 12.68
C GLY A 16 7.13 11.37 11.62
N GLU A 17 7.56 11.32 10.38
CA GLU A 17 6.88 12.01 9.28
C GLU A 17 5.62 11.25 8.87
N GLU A 18 4.59 11.99 8.42
CA GLU A 18 3.40 11.38 7.82
C GLU A 18 3.60 11.27 6.33
N ILE A 19 3.33 10.10 5.76
CA ILE A 19 3.44 9.88 4.32
C ILE A 19 2.19 9.22 3.78
N THR A 20 1.94 9.43 2.48
CA THR A 20 0.81 8.81 1.79
C THR A 20 1.30 8.22 0.48
N LEU A 21 0.99 6.95 0.27
CA LEU A 21 1.25 6.23 -0.97
C LEU A 21 -0.06 6.10 -1.73
N THR A 22 -0.02 6.22 -3.05
CA THR A 22 -1.23 6.19 -3.85
C THR A 22 -1.22 5.04 -4.85
N CYS A 23 -2.42 4.60 -5.21
CA CYS A 23 -2.63 3.52 -6.16
C CYS A 23 -3.83 3.88 -7.02
N SER A 24 -3.60 3.95 -8.34
CA SER A 24 -4.65 4.26 -9.32
C SER A 24 -4.96 3.02 -10.14
N ALA A 25 -6.22 2.80 -10.46
CA ALA A 25 -6.66 1.68 -11.28
C ALA A 25 -7.23 2.17 -12.60
N THR A 26 -7.07 1.38 -13.65
CA THR A 26 -7.61 1.74 -14.97
C THR A 26 -9.12 1.61 -15.03
N SER A 27 -9.71 0.85 -14.12
CA SER A 27 -11.16 0.70 -14.01
C SER A 27 -11.51 0.63 -12.54
N SER A 28 -12.76 0.93 -12.24
CA SER A 28 -13.24 0.94 -10.86
C SER A 28 -13.11 -0.44 -10.22
N VAL A 29 -12.63 -0.47 -8.97
CA VAL A 29 -12.59 -1.69 -8.17
C VAL A 29 -13.39 -1.46 -6.89
N SER A 30 -13.91 -2.54 -6.32
CA SER A 30 -14.71 -2.42 -5.10
C SER A 30 -13.85 -2.21 -3.88
N TYR A 31 -12.68 -2.84 -3.85
CA TYR A 31 -11.77 -2.77 -2.71
C TYR A 31 -10.33 -2.84 -3.18
N MET A 32 -9.44 -2.17 -2.45
CA MET A 32 -8.01 -2.27 -2.67
C MET A 32 -7.37 -2.91 -1.44
N HIS A 33 -6.37 -3.73 -1.68
CA HIS A 33 -5.61 -4.38 -0.61
C HIS A 33 -4.17 -3.92 -0.70
N TRP A 34 -3.48 -3.90 0.43
CA TRP A 34 -2.09 -3.46 0.49
C TRP A 34 -1.24 -4.51 1.19
N SER A 35 -0.07 -4.77 0.64
CA SER A 35 0.90 -5.69 1.21
C SER A 35 2.22 -5.00 1.44
N GLN A 36 2.96 -5.46 2.45
CA GLN A 36 4.29 -4.95 2.77
C GLN A 36 5.29 -6.09 2.59
N GLN A 37 6.37 -5.81 1.89
CA GLN A 37 7.43 -6.79 1.70
C GLN A 37 8.76 -6.20 2.14
N LYS A 38 9.37 -6.81 3.15
CA LYS A 38 10.71 -6.43 3.59
C LYS A 38 11.72 -7.29 2.86
N SER A 39 12.93 -6.74 2.71
CA SER A 39 14.00 -7.43 2.01
C SER A 39 14.22 -8.83 2.57
N GLY A 40 14.27 -9.83 1.68
CA GLY A 40 14.55 -11.20 2.07
C GLY A 40 13.38 -11.96 2.67
N THR A 41 12.17 -11.38 2.67
CA THR A 41 11.00 -12.05 3.23
C THR A 41 9.85 -12.03 2.23
N SER A 42 8.85 -12.87 2.48
CA SER A 42 7.63 -12.89 1.68
C SER A 42 6.76 -11.69 2.02
N PRO A 43 5.95 -11.19 1.05
CA PRO A 43 5.00 -10.13 1.35
C PRO A 43 3.99 -10.58 2.40
N LYS A 44 3.56 -9.65 3.26
CA LYS A 44 2.49 -9.92 4.20
C LYS A 44 1.36 -8.93 3.96
N LEU A 45 0.14 -9.38 4.19
CA LEU A 45 -1.02 -8.52 4.05
C LEU A 45 -1.00 -7.45 5.13
N LEU A 46 -1.15 -6.20 4.72
CA LEU A 46 -1.12 -5.05 5.62
C LEU A 46 -2.53 -4.51 5.85
N ILE A 47 -3.24 -4.25 4.76
CA ILE A 47 -4.60 -3.72 4.79
C ILE A 47 -5.44 -4.51 3.81
N TYR A 48 -6.65 -4.87 4.21
CA TYR A 48 -7.59 -5.56 3.33
C TYR A 48 -8.91 -4.80 3.27
N THR A 49 -9.61 -4.98 2.16
CA THR A 49 -10.87 -4.29 1.85
C THR A 49 -10.80 -2.80 2.12
N THR A 50 -9.73 -2.18 1.59
CA THR A 50 -9.50 -0.74 1.54
C THR A 50 -9.02 -0.13 2.86
N SER A 51 -9.65 -0.46 4.00
CA SER A 51 -9.37 0.24 5.24
C SER A 51 -9.21 -0.63 6.47
N ASN A 52 -9.28 -1.95 6.34
CA ASN A 52 -9.17 -2.83 7.51
C ASN A 52 -7.72 -3.27 7.72
N LEU A 53 -7.21 -3.08 8.93
CA LEU A 53 -5.86 -3.51 9.26
C LEU A 53 -5.82 -5.02 9.46
N ALA A 54 -4.79 -5.66 8.89
CA ALA A 54 -4.57 -7.07 9.12
C ALA A 54 -4.08 -7.29 10.55
N SER A 55 -4.18 -8.54 11.00
CA SER A 55 -3.78 -8.88 12.37
C SER A 55 -2.31 -8.51 12.62
N GLY A 56 -2.07 -7.83 13.73
CA GLY A 56 -0.72 -7.45 14.13
C GLY A 56 -0.18 -6.19 13.48
N VAL A 57 -0.96 -5.53 12.61
CA VAL A 57 -0.52 -4.31 11.94
C VAL A 57 -0.74 -3.12 12.87
N PRO A 58 0.29 -2.27 13.06
CA PRO A 58 0.14 -1.10 13.94
C PRO A 58 -0.92 -0.13 13.44
N SER A 59 -1.56 0.58 14.36
CA SER A 59 -2.64 1.50 14.04
C SER A 59 -2.17 2.76 13.30
N ARG A 60 -0.87 2.98 13.18
CA ARG A 60 -0.36 4.12 12.41
C ARG A 60 -0.59 3.96 10.91
N PHE A 61 -0.89 2.76 10.45
CA PHE A 61 -1.26 2.51 9.06
C PHE A 61 -2.76 2.71 8.87
N SER A 62 -3.14 3.35 7.76
CA SER A 62 -4.54 3.51 7.41
C SER A 62 -4.70 3.48 5.90
N GLY A 63 -5.85 3.03 5.44
CA GLY A 63 -6.15 2.98 4.03
C GLY A 63 -7.48 3.66 3.74
N SER A 64 -7.60 4.23 2.55
CA SER A 64 -8.82 4.88 2.12
C SER A 64 -8.89 4.90 0.60
N GLY A 65 -10.04 5.32 0.09
CA GLY A 65 -10.24 5.49 -1.34
C GLY A 65 -11.49 4.79 -1.83
N SER A 66 -11.76 4.97 -3.11
CA SER A 66 -12.89 4.34 -3.77
C SER A 66 -12.72 4.48 -5.28
N GLY A 67 -13.45 3.62 -6.03
CA GLY A 67 -13.45 3.70 -7.48
C GLY A 67 -12.09 3.35 -8.08
N THR A 68 -11.40 4.35 -8.61
CA THR A 68 -10.12 4.14 -9.29
C THR A 68 -8.94 4.72 -8.53
N PHE A 69 -9.15 5.26 -7.33
CA PHE A 69 -8.06 5.91 -6.60
C PHE A 69 -8.08 5.51 -5.13
N TYR A 70 -6.95 4.99 -4.66
CA TYR A 70 -6.81 4.50 -3.29
C TYR A 70 -5.50 4.97 -2.71
N SER A 71 -5.43 5.06 -1.38
CA SER A 71 -4.22 5.53 -0.71
C SER A 71 -3.94 4.75 0.57
N LEU A 72 -2.66 4.68 0.91
CA LEU A 72 -2.17 4.12 2.16
C LEU A 72 -1.40 5.23 2.87
N THR A 73 -1.75 5.51 4.12
CA THR A 73 -1.10 6.55 4.90
C THR A 73 -0.44 5.94 6.13
N ILE A 74 0.79 6.38 6.39
CA ILE A 74 1.51 6.06 7.63
C ILE A 74 1.62 7.36 8.40
N SER A 75 0.95 7.44 9.55
CA SER A 75 0.82 8.70 10.28
C SER A 75 2.11 9.15 10.96
N SER A 76 2.99 8.21 11.31
CA SER A 76 4.26 8.53 11.96
C SER A 76 5.24 7.42 11.62
N VAL A 77 6.09 7.66 10.64
CA VAL A 77 6.99 6.65 10.10
C VAL A 77 8.01 6.20 11.14
N GLU A 78 8.22 4.88 11.23
CA GLU A 78 9.23 4.28 12.09
C GLU A 78 10.24 3.53 11.26
N ALA A 79 11.40 3.25 11.84
CA ALA A 79 12.48 2.59 11.10
C ALA A 79 12.05 1.24 10.52
N GLU A 80 11.19 0.51 11.23
CA GLU A 80 10.72 -0.79 10.77
C GLU A 80 9.78 -0.70 9.57
N ASP A 81 9.34 0.49 9.20
CA ASP A 81 8.43 0.67 8.07
C ASP A 81 9.17 0.70 6.73
N ALA A 82 10.49 0.68 6.72
CA ALA A 82 11.27 0.61 5.49
C ALA A 82 10.99 -0.71 4.78
N ALA A 83 10.34 -0.64 3.61
CA ALA A 83 9.87 -1.82 2.90
C ALA A 83 9.35 -1.44 1.53
N ASP A 84 8.99 -2.44 0.74
CA ASP A 84 8.23 -2.23 -0.48
C ASP A 84 6.76 -2.44 -0.19
N TYR A 85 5.93 -1.55 -0.73
CA TYR A 85 4.48 -1.59 -0.51
C TYR A 85 3.78 -1.79 -1.83
N TYR A 86 2.86 -2.75 -1.87
CA TYR A 86 2.13 -3.10 -3.10
C TYR A 86 0.64 -2.97 -2.87
N CYS A 87 -0.06 -2.32 -3.80
CA CYS A 87 -1.52 -2.39 -3.84
C CYS A 87 -1.90 -3.54 -4.75
N HIS A 88 -3.04 -4.19 -4.45
CA HIS A 88 -3.55 -5.25 -5.30
C HIS A 88 -5.06 -5.33 -5.17
N GLN A 89 -5.71 -5.86 -6.19
CA GLN A 89 -7.16 -5.98 -6.23
C GLN A 89 -7.57 -7.42 -6.54
N TRP A 90 -8.63 -7.84 -5.90
CA TRP A 90 -9.23 -9.16 -6.11
C TRP A 90 -10.67 -9.05 -6.59
N THR A 91 -11.09 -7.83 -6.95
CA THR A 91 -12.47 -7.59 -7.38
C THR A 91 -12.76 -8.21 -8.73
N THR A 92 -11.83 -8.07 -9.65
CA THR A 92 -11.97 -8.54 -11.02
C THR A 92 -10.81 -9.46 -11.38
N TYR A 93 -11.12 -10.63 -11.89
CA TYR A 93 -10.10 -11.55 -12.35
C TYR A 93 -9.61 -11.14 -13.74
N PRO A 94 -8.33 -11.16 -14.07
CA PRO A 94 -7.26 -11.64 -13.21
C PRO A 94 -6.91 -10.62 -12.11
N TRP A 95 -6.55 -11.14 -10.95
CA TRP A 95 -6.11 -10.31 -9.84
C TRP A 95 -4.78 -9.65 -10.22
N THR A 96 -4.66 -8.37 -9.94
CA THR A 96 -3.47 -7.62 -10.35
C THR A 96 -2.85 -6.88 -9.18
N PHE A 97 -1.54 -6.60 -9.33
CA PHE A 97 -0.74 -5.89 -8.33
C PHE A 97 -0.17 -4.63 -8.98
N GLY A 98 0.03 -3.60 -8.17
CA GLY A 98 0.79 -2.45 -8.62
C GLY A 98 2.27 -2.76 -8.69
N GLY A 99 3.04 -1.86 -9.26
CA GLY A 99 4.49 -2.01 -9.43
C GLY A 99 5.28 -1.85 -8.14
N GLY A 100 4.65 -1.31 -7.10
CA GLY A 100 5.29 -1.15 -5.81
C GLY A 100 5.81 0.26 -5.55
N THR A 101 5.88 0.61 -4.29
CA THR A 101 6.54 1.82 -3.81
C THR A 101 7.58 1.40 -2.79
N LYS A 102 8.83 1.79 -3.01
CA LYS A 102 9.91 1.52 -2.07
C LYS A 102 10.00 2.68 -1.09
N LEU A 103 9.82 2.39 0.20
CA LEU A 103 9.95 3.39 1.25
C LEU A 103 11.30 3.24 1.91
N GLU A 104 12.09 4.33 1.88
CA GLU A 104 13.40 4.41 2.52
C GLU A 104 13.33 5.37 3.68
N ILE A 105 14.01 5.05 4.76
CA ILE A 105 14.06 5.91 5.94
C ILE A 105 15.40 6.63 5.94
N LYS A 106 15.34 7.93 6.06
CA LYS A 106 16.53 8.78 6.07
C LYS A 106 17.32 8.61 7.36
#